data_5d3a197c1912232c3180937b34a87474
#
_entry.id   5d3a197c1912232c3180937b34a87474
#
_cell.length_a   1.000
_cell.length_b   1.000
_cell.length_c   1.000
_cell.angle_alpha   90.00
_cell.angle_beta   90.00
_cell.angle_gamma   90.00
#
_symmetry.space_group_name_H-M   'P 1'
#
loop_
_entity.id
_entity.type
_entity.pdbx_description
1 polymer ?
#
loop_
_entity_poly.entity_id
_entity_poly.type
_entity_poly.pdbx_seq_one_letter_code
_entity_poly.pdbx_strand_id
1 'polypeptide(L)'
;SVYDERFVEKLYRVYEDRTVQDQAAIRSLGEVFAGRTAVLLAPGKSLEYQWDRVRDYIREKDAIPVSANFYFEEQQGGYAFFSNAKRYDSYRAFRNPREHVILTSNITRGVGEEDDVVSYGRLAQDGRPTENCGVLLLRLMRLLGAKEAALAGFDGYSTGQDNYMKG
;
A
#
# COMPACT_ATOMS: atom_id res chain seq x y z
N SER A 1 24.07 -3.11 -14.46
CA SER A 1 23.13 -2.62 -13.47
C SER A 1 23.81 -1.67 -12.50
N VAL A 2 23.09 -0.68 -12.07
CA VAL A 2 23.58 0.37 -11.20
C VAL A 2 23.75 -0.11 -9.76
N TYR A 3 23.20 -1.27 -9.42
CA TYR A 3 23.25 -1.81 -8.07
C TYR A 3 23.99 -3.13 -8.02
N ASP A 4 24.98 -3.21 -7.13
CA ASP A 4 25.66 -4.46 -6.82
C ASP A 4 24.66 -5.40 -6.14
N GLU A 5 24.59 -6.64 -6.60
CA GLU A 5 23.72 -7.68 -6.03
C GLU A 5 23.94 -7.85 -4.53
N ARG A 6 25.17 -7.73 -4.06
CA ARG A 6 25.51 -7.82 -2.64
C ARG A 6 24.87 -6.69 -1.82
N PHE A 7 24.77 -5.50 -2.40
CA PHE A 7 24.13 -4.36 -1.76
C PHE A 7 22.63 -4.62 -1.64
N VAL A 8 22.02 -5.11 -2.70
CA VAL A 8 20.58 -5.44 -2.71
C VAL A 8 20.26 -6.53 -1.70
N GLU A 9 21.07 -7.60 -1.67
CA GLU A 9 20.91 -8.67 -0.69
C GLU A 9 21.05 -8.17 0.75
N LYS A 10 22.01 -7.28 1.00
CA LYS A 10 22.21 -6.69 2.31
C LYS A 10 21.00 -5.86 2.75
N LEU A 11 20.47 -5.05 1.86
CA LEU A 11 19.25 -4.28 2.13
C LEU A 11 18.08 -5.21 2.43
N TYR A 12 17.93 -6.25 1.63
CA TYR A 12 16.87 -7.23 1.81
C TYR A 12 16.93 -7.89 3.19
N ARG A 13 18.11 -8.29 3.62
CA ARG A 13 18.31 -8.88 4.95
C ARG A 13 17.94 -7.91 6.07
N VAL A 14 18.30 -6.63 5.93
CA VAL A 14 17.93 -5.60 6.90
C VAL A 14 16.40 -5.50 7.01
N TYR A 15 15.69 -5.60 5.88
CA TYR A 15 14.24 -5.59 5.88
C TYR A 15 13.64 -6.84 6.53
N GLU A 16 14.22 -8.00 6.26
CA GLU A 16 13.77 -9.26 6.87
C GLU A 16 13.97 -9.31 8.37
N ASP A 17 15.07 -8.77 8.87
CA ASP A 17 15.37 -8.76 10.31
C ASP A 17 14.30 -8.01 11.12
N ARG A 18 13.47 -7.22 10.47
CA ARG A 18 12.35 -6.51 11.08
C ARG A 18 11.04 -7.30 11.08
N THR A 19 11.02 -8.47 10.47
CA THR A 19 9.81 -9.29 10.34
C THR A 19 9.20 -9.67 11.69
N VAL A 20 10.03 -9.88 12.68
CA VAL A 20 9.61 -10.30 14.01
C VAL A 20 8.73 -9.25 14.70
N GLN A 21 8.82 -7.99 14.27
CA GLN A 21 8.14 -6.88 14.93
C GLN A 21 6.78 -6.55 14.33
N ASP A 22 6.35 -7.23 13.26
CA ASP A 22 5.10 -6.90 12.58
C ASP A 22 3.90 -7.76 12.99
N GLN A 23 4.07 -8.72 13.89
CA GLN A 23 2.99 -9.64 14.25
C GLN A 23 1.76 -8.93 14.83
N ALA A 24 1.97 -7.92 15.67
CA ALA A 24 0.88 -7.14 16.25
C ALA A 24 0.14 -6.35 15.18
N ALA A 25 0.86 -5.74 14.24
CA ALA A 25 0.26 -5.02 13.12
C ALA A 25 -0.56 -5.96 12.22
N ILE A 26 -0.01 -7.12 11.88
CA ILE A 26 -0.71 -8.13 11.07
C ILE A 26 -1.99 -8.60 11.77
N ARG A 27 -1.93 -8.83 13.07
CA ARG A 27 -3.10 -9.25 13.84
C ARG A 27 -4.18 -8.16 13.85
N SER A 28 -3.79 -6.93 14.15
CA SER A 28 -4.68 -5.78 14.20
C SER A 28 -5.35 -5.52 12.86
N LEU A 29 -4.56 -5.51 11.79
CA LEU A 29 -5.07 -5.33 10.44
C LEU A 29 -5.94 -6.52 9.99
N GLY A 30 -5.57 -7.73 10.41
CA GLY A 30 -6.36 -8.93 10.13
C GLY A 30 -7.77 -8.85 10.72
N GLU A 31 -7.92 -8.28 11.91
CA GLU A 31 -9.23 -8.06 12.52
C GLU A 31 -10.11 -7.11 11.69
N VAL A 32 -9.49 -6.17 10.99
CA VAL A 32 -10.22 -5.22 10.13
C VAL A 32 -10.57 -5.83 8.78
N PHE A 33 -9.61 -6.50 8.14
CA PHE A 33 -9.73 -6.93 6.74
C PHE A 33 -10.27 -8.35 6.55
N ALA A 34 -10.17 -9.23 7.54
CA ALA A 34 -10.56 -10.63 7.38
C ALA A 34 -12.03 -10.76 6.98
N GLY A 35 -12.28 -11.48 5.89
CA GLY A 35 -13.63 -11.72 5.37
C GLY A 35 -14.27 -10.50 4.70
N ARG A 36 -13.56 -9.40 4.53
CA ARG A 36 -14.09 -8.17 3.95
C ARG A 36 -13.54 -7.94 2.54
N THR A 37 -14.25 -7.13 1.79
CA THR A 37 -13.81 -6.66 0.48
C THR A 37 -12.93 -5.43 0.66
N ALA A 38 -11.76 -5.41 0.01
CA ALA A 38 -10.92 -4.24 -0.09
C ALA A 38 -11.00 -3.66 -1.50
N VAL A 39 -10.93 -2.34 -1.62
CA VAL A 39 -10.80 -1.68 -2.92
C VAL A 39 -9.45 -0.97 -2.93
N LEU A 40 -8.56 -1.43 -3.80
CA LEU A 40 -7.21 -0.90 -3.91
C LEU A 40 -7.19 0.21 -4.95
N LEU A 41 -6.70 1.37 -4.55
CA LEU A 41 -6.71 2.58 -5.37
C LEU A 41 -5.28 2.94 -5.77
N ALA A 42 -5.06 3.19 -7.05
CA ALA A 42 -3.79 3.70 -7.56
C ALA A 42 -4.03 5.01 -8.32
N PRO A 43 -2.99 5.85 -8.49
CA PRO A 43 -3.16 7.20 -9.04
C PRO A 43 -3.21 7.25 -10.57
N GLY A 44 -3.81 6.25 -11.21
CA GLY A 44 -4.05 6.29 -12.65
C GLY A 44 -5.19 7.21 -13.02
N LYS A 45 -5.17 7.74 -14.24
CA LYS A 45 -6.20 8.68 -14.73
C LYS A 45 -7.60 8.11 -14.64
N SER A 46 -7.76 6.81 -14.84
CA SER A 46 -9.06 6.16 -14.78
C SER A 46 -9.75 6.30 -13.43
N LEU A 47 -9.01 6.50 -12.35
CA LEU A 47 -9.59 6.64 -11.02
C LEU A 47 -10.51 7.87 -10.94
N GLU A 48 -10.09 9.00 -11.51
CA GLU A 48 -10.91 10.22 -11.53
C GLU A 48 -12.20 10.01 -12.33
N TYR A 49 -12.08 9.41 -13.52
CA TYR A 49 -13.23 9.20 -14.40
C TYR A 49 -14.22 8.18 -13.84
N GLN A 50 -13.75 7.22 -13.07
CA GLN A 50 -14.56 6.11 -12.56
C GLN A 50 -14.92 6.28 -11.10
N TRP A 51 -14.53 7.39 -10.48
CA TRP A 51 -14.66 7.53 -9.03
C TRP A 51 -16.10 7.34 -8.54
N ASP A 52 -17.07 7.90 -9.21
CA ASP A 52 -18.48 7.75 -8.80
C ASP A 52 -18.87 6.28 -8.74
N ARG A 53 -18.45 5.51 -9.73
CA ARG A 53 -18.71 4.07 -9.81
C ARG A 53 -17.95 3.30 -8.72
N VAL A 54 -16.69 3.67 -8.50
CA VAL A 54 -15.86 3.04 -7.46
C VAL A 54 -16.44 3.33 -6.07
N ARG A 55 -16.83 4.58 -5.83
CA ARG A 55 -17.45 4.98 -4.56
C ARG A 55 -18.74 4.19 -4.30
N ASP A 56 -19.59 4.05 -5.32
CA ASP A 56 -20.82 3.28 -5.20
C ASP A 56 -20.55 1.82 -4.89
N TYR A 57 -19.52 1.23 -5.51
CA TYR A 57 -19.07 -0.13 -5.23
C TYR A 57 -18.60 -0.27 -3.78
N ILE A 58 -17.81 0.68 -3.29
CA ILE A 58 -17.34 0.69 -1.89
C ILE A 58 -18.53 0.68 -0.93
N ARG A 59 -19.52 1.51 -1.18
CA ARG A 59 -20.73 1.60 -0.34
C ARG A 59 -21.54 0.32 -0.40
N GLU A 60 -21.77 -0.20 -1.59
CA GLU A 60 -22.57 -1.40 -1.81
C GLU A 60 -21.95 -2.63 -1.15
N LYS A 61 -20.63 -2.77 -1.25
CA LYS A 61 -19.90 -3.92 -0.69
C LYS A 61 -19.44 -3.70 0.75
N ASP A 62 -19.69 -2.55 1.33
CA ASP A 62 -19.10 -2.15 2.60
C ASP A 62 -17.58 -2.40 2.57
N ALA A 63 -16.96 -2.01 1.48
CA ALA A 63 -15.55 -2.28 1.22
C ALA A 63 -14.64 -1.26 1.90
N ILE A 64 -13.40 -1.68 2.15
CA ILE A 64 -12.38 -0.83 2.75
C ILE A 64 -11.48 -0.29 1.63
N PRO A 65 -11.45 1.03 1.40
CA PRO A 65 -10.52 1.58 0.43
C PRO A 65 -9.10 1.62 0.97
N VAL A 66 -8.13 1.24 0.14
CA VAL A 66 -6.70 1.29 0.46
C VAL A 66 -5.96 1.88 -0.73
N SER A 67 -5.42 3.08 -0.58
CA SER A 67 -4.63 3.71 -1.64
C SER A 67 -3.17 3.23 -1.60
N ALA A 68 -2.56 3.11 -2.76
CA ALA A 68 -1.22 2.54 -2.94
C ALA A 68 -0.22 3.62 -3.35
N ASN A 69 0.71 3.95 -2.46
CA ASN A 69 1.74 4.98 -2.62
C ASN A 69 1.20 6.42 -2.81
N PHE A 70 -0.01 6.65 -2.39
CA PHE A 70 -0.64 7.98 -2.30
C PHE A 70 -1.82 7.90 -1.34
N TYR A 71 -2.40 9.06 -1.01
CA TYR A 71 -3.69 9.12 -0.35
C TYR A 71 -4.68 9.83 -1.28
N PHE A 72 -5.79 9.19 -1.55
CA PHE A 72 -6.84 9.76 -2.39
C PHE A 72 -7.85 10.48 -1.51
N GLU A 73 -7.88 11.81 -1.58
CA GLU A 73 -8.71 12.63 -0.70
C GLU A 73 -10.20 12.27 -0.78
N GLU A 74 -10.65 11.89 -1.96
CA GLU A 74 -12.05 11.51 -2.19
C GLU A 74 -12.46 10.21 -1.49
N GLN A 75 -11.49 9.38 -1.08
CA GLN A 75 -11.80 8.07 -0.49
C GLN A 75 -12.47 8.15 0.88
N GLN A 76 -12.24 9.21 1.63
CA GLN A 76 -12.86 9.49 2.93
C GLN A 76 -12.87 8.29 3.89
N GLY A 77 -11.70 7.93 4.36
CA GLY A 77 -11.51 6.80 5.26
C GLY A 77 -10.67 5.69 4.66
N GLY A 78 -10.65 4.54 5.28
CA GLY A 78 -9.80 3.44 4.87
C GLY A 78 -8.34 3.69 5.22
N TYR A 79 -7.44 3.27 4.34
CA TYR A 79 -6.01 3.27 4.60
C TYR A 79 -5.23 3.84 3.42
N ALA A 80 -4.04 4.35 3.71
CA ALA A 80 -3.02 4.62 2.70
C ALA A 80 -1.85 3.67 2.96
N PHE A 81 -1.45 2.91 1.94
CA PHE A 81 -0.35 1.96 2.00
C PHE A 81 0.84 2.53 1.24
N PHE A 82 2.01 2.56 1.87
CA PHE A 82 3.24 3.04 1.25
C PHE A 82 4.34 1.99 1.35
N SER A 83 4.97 1.72 0.22
CA SER A 83 6.17 0.89 0.14
C SER A 83 7.36 1.65 -0.43
N ASN A 84 7.17 2.90 -0.82
CA ASN A 84 8.18 3.79 -1.39
C ASN A 84 8.41 4.98 -0.46
N ALA A 85 9.65 5.12 0.02
CA ALA A 85 10.01 6.15 0.99
C ALA A 85 9.80 7.58 0.47
N LYS A 86 10.11 7.83 -0.81
CA LYS A 86 9.91 9.14 -1.41
C LYS A 86 8.45 9.53 -1.50
N ARG A 87 7.59 8.58 -1.87
CA ARG A 87 6.15 8.80 -1.93
C ARG A 87 5.59 9.09 -0.54
N TYR A 88 6.06 8.35 0.46
CA TYR A 88 5.64 8.61 1.83
C TYR A 88 6.12 9.97 2.33
N ASP A 89 7.38 10.34 2.06
CA ASP A 89 7.90 11.66 2.45
C ASP A 89 7.06 12.80 1.87
N SER A 90 6.67 12.70 0.60
CA SER A 90 5.81 13.71 -0.04
C SER A 90 4.44 13.79 0.60
N TYR A 91 3.85 12.64 0.90
CA TYR A 91 2.53 12.54 1.52
C TYR A 91 2.53 13.09 2.96
N ARG A 92 3.50 12.69 3.77
CA ARG A 92 3.49 13.03 5.20
C ARG A 92 3.59 14.52 5.49
N ALA A 93 4.10 15.30 4.55
CA ALA A 93 4.16 16.75 4.67
C ALA A 93 2.76 17.39 4.77
N PHE A 94 1.75 16.72 4.22
CA PHE A 94 0.36 17.21 4.18
C PHE A 94 -0.62 16.26 4.86
N ARG A 95 -0.10 15.28 5.58
CA ARG A 95 -0.90 14.24 6.21
C ARG A 95 -1.83 14.81 7.28
N ASN A 96 -3.11 14.39 7.21
CA ASN A 96 -4.04 14.61 8.31
C ASN A 96 -3.81 13.50 9.34
N PRO A 97 -3.66 13.83 10.64
CA PRO A 97 -3.45 12.81 11.69
C PRO A 97 -4.52 11.74 11.80
N ARG A 98 -5.70 11.97 11.22
CA ARG A 98 -6.80 10.99 11.22
C ARG A 98 -6.68 9.91 10.15
N GLU A 99 -5.77 10.10 9.20
CA GLU A 99 -5.58 9.13 8.14
C GLU A 99 -4.79 7.93 8.66
N HIS A 100 -5.29 6.73 8.42
CA HIS A 100 -4.65 5.49 8.81
C HIS A 100 -3.64 5.07 7.74
N VAL A 101 -2.42 4.80 8.17
CA VAL A 101 -1.31 4.49 7.28
C VAL A 101 -0.72 3.14 7.59
N ILE A 102 -0.47 2.38 6.53
CA ILE A 102 0.27 1.12 6.58
C ILE A 102 1.57 1.35 5.82
N LEU A 103 2.69 1.05 6.45
CA LEU A 103 4.02 1.21 5.88
C LEU A 103 4.73 -0.14 5.78
N THR A 104 5.52 -0.33 4.75
CA THR A 104 6.48 -1.43 4.75
C THR A 104 7.73 -1.03 5.53
N SER A 105 8.44 -2.03 6.09
CA SER A 105 9.54 -1.82 7.03
C SER A 105 10.78 -1.13 6.45
N ASN A 106 10.88 -1.02 5.14
CA ASN A 106 11.94 -0.26 4.48
C ASN A 106 11.77 1.26 4.66
N ILE A 107 10.58 1.72 5.06
CA ILE A 107 10.32 3.12 5.35
C ILE A 107 10.60 3.35 6.83
N THR A 108 11.63 4.15 7.13
CA THR A 108 12.12 4.32 8.50
C THR A 108 12.01 5.75 9.02
N ARG A 109 11.70 6.71 8.13
CA ARG A 109 11.57 8.13 8.50
C ARG A 109 10.10 8.52 8.58
N GLY A 110 9.76 9.26 9.62
CA GLY A 110 8.43 9.82 9.76
C GLY A 110 7.36 8.81 10.15
N VAL A 111 7.76 7.66 10.67
CA VAL A 111 6.81 6.63 11.14
C VAL A 111 6.19 7.10 12.45
N GLY A 112 4.86 7.19 12.46
CA GLY A 112 4.10 7.54 13.66
C GLY A 112 3.84 6.31 14.53
N GLU A 113 3.55 6.56 15.82
CA GLU A 113 3.24 5.47 16.76
C GLU A 113 1.98 4.69 16.38
N GLU A 114 1.05 5.36 15.72
CA GLU A 114 -0.22 4.75 15.29
C GLU A 114 -0.14 4.10 13.92
N ASP A 115 0.99 4.22 13.22
CA ASP A 115 1.15 3.62 11.91
C ASP A 115 1.40 2.12 12.02
N ASP A 116 0.76 1.35 11.16
CA ASP A 116 1.00 -0.08 11.07
C ASP A 116 2.19 -0.33 10.16
N VAL A 117 3.22 -0.97 10.70
CA VAL A 117 4.41 -1.32 9.93
C VAL A 117 4.44 -2.81 9.68
N VAL A 118 4.50 -3.18 8.40
CA VAL A 118 4.50 -4.57 7.94
C VAL A 118 5.86 -4.88 7.32
N SER A 119 6.38 -6.06 7.58
CA SER A 119 7.67 -6.48 7.02
C SER A 119 7.67 -6.46 5.50
N TYR A 120 8.58 -5.69 4.92
CA TYR A 120 8.81 -5.70 3.49
C TYR A 120 9.19 -7.11 3.00
N GLY A 121 10.07 -7.79 3.70
CA GLY A 121 10.52 -9.13 3.35
C GLY A 121 9.39 -10.16 3.32
N ARG A 122 8.42 -10.02 4.24
CA ARG A 122 7.24 -10.89 4.26
C ARG A 122 6.40 -10.74 2.99
N LEU A 123 6.27 -9.52 2.47
CA LEU A 123 5.47 -9.25 1.28
C LEU A 123 6.23 -9.46 -0.02
N ALA A 124 7.54 -9.29 0.00
CA ALA A 124 8.39 -9.34 -1.19
C ALA A 124 8.69 -10.75 -1.69
N GLN A 125 8.15 -11.78 -1.18
CA GLN A 125 8.33 -13.20 -1.57
C GLN A 125 9.51 -13.46 -2.56
N ASP A 126 10.02 -14.64 -2.68
CA ASP A 126 11.09 -15.03 -3.62
C ASP A 126 12.48 -14.43 -3.34
N GLY A 127 12.68 -13.79 -2.18
CA GLY A 127 13.97 -13.24 -1.83
C GLY A 127 14.43 -12.06 -2.69
N ARG A 128 13.55 -11.49 -3.51
CA ARG A 128 13.87 -10.35 -4.37
C ARG A 128 13.07 -9.13 -3.96
N PRO A 129 13.73 -7.96 -3.86
CA PRO A 129 13.01 -6.71 -3.68
C PRO A 129 12.05 -6.48 -4.85
N THR A 130 10.84 -6.04 -4.57
CA THR A 130 9.92 -5.61 -5.62
C THR A 130 9.49 -4.18 -5.33
N GLU A 131 9.50 -3.36 -6.36
CA GLU A 131 9.06 -1.98 -6.26
C GLU A 131 7.58 -1.83 -6.61
N ASN A 132 6.94 -2.88 -7.07
CA ASN A 132 5.52 -2.80 -7.45
C ASN A 132 4.63 -2.80 -6.20
N CYS A 133 4.21 -1.62 -5.82
CA CYS A 133 3.36 -1.40 -4.66
C CYS A 133 2.03 -2.15 -4.76
N GLY A 134 1.45 -2.24 -5.95
CA GLY A 134 0.20 -2.96 -6.16
C GLY A 134 0.31 -4.44 -5.84
N VAL A 135 1.41 -5.06 -6.25
CA VAL A 135 1.68 -6.48 -5.93
C VAL A 135 1.86 -6.68 -4.44
N LEU A 136 2.64 -5.82 -3.78
CA LEU A 136 2.84 -5.89 -2.33
C LEU A 136 1.52 -5.75 -1.59
N LEU A 137 0.68 -4.81 -2.02
CA LEU A 137 -0.61 -4.57 -1.39
C LEU A 137 -1.57 -5.74 -1.60
N LEU A 138 -1.60 -6.35 -2.78
CA LEU A 138 -2.39 -7.56 -3.02
C LEU A 138 -1.94 -8.71 -2.10
N ARG A 139 -0.65 -8.89 -1.95
CA ARG A 139 -0.09 -9.90 -1.04
C ARG A 139 -0.47 -9.62 0.41
N LEU A 140 -0.46 -8.35 0.80
CA LEU A 140 -0.91 -7.96 2.14
C LEU A 140 -2.38 -8.31 2.35
N MET A 141 -3.24 -7.98 1.40
CA MET A 141 -4.67 -8.29 1.50
C MET A 141 -4.91 -9.80 1.64
N ARG A 142 -4.17 -10.59 0.89
CA ARG A 142 -4.23 -12.05 1.01
C ARG A 142 -3.78 -12.52 2.39
N LEU A 143 -2.67 -11.97 2.89
CA LEU A 143 -2.14 -12.30 4.22
C LEU A 143 -3.14 -11.96 5.33
N LEU A 144 -3.86 -10.84 5.18
CA LEU A 144 -4.85 -10.38 6.15
C LEU A 144 -6.21 -11.10 6.05
N GLY A 145 -6.37 -11.99 5.06
CA GLY A 145 -7.60 -12.76 4.90
C GLY A 145 -8.76 -12.00 4.27
N ALA A 146 -8.49 -10.95 3.49
CA ALA A 146 -9.53 -10.25 2.76
C ALA A 146 -10.27 -11.24 1.83
N LYS A 147 -11.58 -11.08 1.74
CA LYS A 147 -12.43 -11.94 0.91
C LYS A 147 -12.15 -11.73 -0.56
N GLU A 148 -12.00 -10.48 -0.97
CA GLU A 148 -11.67 -10.09 -2.33
C GLU A 148 -11.02 -8.71 -2.32
N ALA A 149 -10.28 -8.40 -3.38
CA ALA A 149 -9.66 -7.10 -3.59
C ALA A 149 -9.96 -6.63 -5.01
N ALA A 150 -10.76 -5.59 -5.13
CA ALA A 150 -11.02 -4.92 -6.40
C ALA A 150 -9.98 -3.84 -6.65
N LEU A 151 -9.62 -3.60 -7.89
CA LEU A 151 -8.60 -2.64 -8.28
C LEU A 151 -9.20 -1.48 -9.05
N ALA A 152 -8.77 -0.25 -8.76
CA ALA A 152 -9.16 0.95 -9.49
C ALA A 152 -7.96 1.88 -9.65
N GLY A 153 -7.81 2.47 -10.83
CA GLY A 153 -6.74 3.44 -11.10
C GLY A 153 -5.38 2.83 -11.37
N PHE A 154 -5.29 1.52 -11.62
CA PHE A 154 -4.01 0.85 -11.86
C PHE A 154 -3.50 0.98 -13.31
N ASP A 155 -4.18 1.73 -14.16
CA ASP A 155 -3.73 2.03 -15.52
C ASP A 155 -2.39 2.79 -15.56
N GLY A 156 -1.99 3.44 -14.48
CA GLY A 156 -0.68 4.04 -14.34
C GLY A 156 0.49 3.04 -14.34
N TYR A 157 0.21 1.77 -14.14
CA TYR A 157 1.20 0.70 -14.20
C TYR A 157 1.36 0.12 -15.62
N SER A 158 0.62 0.64 -16.59
CA SER A 158 0.78 0.30 -18.00
C SER A 158 1.99 1.04 -18.59
N THR A 159 2.35 0.72 -19.83
CA THR A 159 3.52 1.30 -20.51
C THR A 159 3.37 2.77 -20.89
N GLY A 160 2.22 3.38 -20.73
CA GLY A 160 1.97 4.78 -21.07
C GLY A 160 2.25 5.71 -19.87
N GLN A 161 3.14 6.70 -20.08
CA GLN A 161 3.51 7.65 -19.02
C GLN A 161 2.41 8.66 -18.68
N ASP A 162 1.42 8.83 -19.56
CA ASP A 162 0.32 9.79 -19.37
C ASP A 162 -0.85 9.25 -18.56
N ASN A 163 -0.70 8.06 -17.98
CA ASN A 163 -1.78 7.39 -17.27
C ASN A 163 -1.92 7.80 -15.80
N TYR A 164 -1.03 8.64 -15.29
CA TYR A 164 -1.08 9.10 -13.90
C TYR A 164 -1.88 10.38 -13.76
N MET A 165 -2.54 10.54 -12.62
CA MET A 165 -3.20 11.79 -12.25
C MET A 165 -2.15 12.90 -12.13
N LYS A 166 -2.50 14.09 -12.64
CA LYS A 166 -1.69 15.29 -12.46
C LYS A 166 -2.03 15.90 -11.10
N GLY A 167 -0.99 16.07 -10.27
CA GLY A 167 -1.23 16.69 -8.99
C GLY A 167 -0.10 16.52 -8.03
#